data_72251710df3ec22d50827efa2bb1d9f1
#
_entry.id   72251710df3ec22d50827efa2bb1d9f1
#
_cell.length_a   1.000
_cell.length_b   1.000
_cell.length_c   1.000
_cell.angle_alpha   90.00
_cell.angle_beta   90.00
_cell.angle_gamma   90.00
#
_symmetry.space_group_name_H-M   'P 1'
#
loop_
_entity.id
_entity.type
_entity.pdbx_description
1 polymer ?
#
loop_
_entity_poly.entity_id
_entity_poly.type
_entity_poly.pdbx_seq_one_letter_code
_entity_poly.pdbx_strand_id
1 'polypeptide(L)'
;FEADELSLVFINGILNQDSLKNFKFSHLLEVKSLNTLDSKELLQCSDNFLNESMFNLGISEFEKGSYISFKKNSVIEEVINIKNYFLEDNKDKRVSSFNIFHIGQGSEVSIIEQDFKEDYSILNLKLNKFICEDSSILKYGKSFNDNSKTHSLSYSYYQLKKGVCLNIDSMVKCSFFNKEFIEVDLNNTGSDAKINILNLGKENHHVDNNILINHNAEHCTSFQHVRNVLDNKSTAVFNGKVIVSEGAQQTDSNQSNKNLLLSLDSNAFSNPQLEIYADDVSCGHGSTTGALDENSIFYLRARGINRDAAQKILIKAFAKEVIDDFSLSSLQDISEIDLDSWIDG
;
A
#
# COMPACT_ATOMS: atom_id res chain seq x y z
N PHE A 1 -7.66 -13.88 -19.18
CA PHE A 1 -7.27 -13.75 -17.77
C PHE A 1 -6.28 -14.85 -17.42
N GLU A 2 -5.15 -14.51 -16.91
CA GLU A 2 -4.24 -15.50 -16.32
C GLU A 2 -4.62 -15.72 -14.85
N ALA A 3 -5.55 -16.62 -14.62
CA ALA A 3 -5.87 -17.12 -13.29
C ALA A 3 -5.07 -18.41 -13.07
N ASP A 4 -4.07 -18.35 -12.21
CA ASP A 4 -3.37 -19.51 -11.67
C ASP A 4 -4.02 -19.96 -10.35
N GLU A 5 -3.57 -21.10 -9.81
CA GLU A 5 -4.11 -21.65 -8.55
C GLU A 5 -3.80 -20.82 -7.30
N LEU A 6 -2.95 -19.79 -7.41
CA LEU A 6 -2.57 -18.87 -6.32
C LEU A 6 -3.24 -17.50 -6.48
N SER A 7 -4.14 -17.32 -7.47
CA SER A 7 -4.72 -16.03 -7.81
C SER A 7 -6.21 -15.93 -7.45
N LEU A 8 -6.57 -14.83 -6.79
CA LEU A 8 -7.94 -14.33 -6.69
C LEU A 8 -8.11 -13.21 -7.71
N VAL A 9 -8.98 -13.40 -8.69
CA VAL A 9 -9.17 -12.47 -9.80
C VAL A 9 -10.42 -11.62 -9.58
N PHE A 10 -10.25 -10.31 -9.67
CA PHE A 10 -11.34 -9.35 -9.67
C PHE A 10 -11.49 -8.73 -11.06
N ILE A 11 -12.72 -8.66 -11.55
CA ILE A 11 -13.05 -8.06 -12.83
C ILE A 11 -13.95 -6.86 -12.57
N ASN A 12 -13.48 -5.67 -12.91
CA ASN A 12 -14.19 -4.42 -12.64
C ASN A 12 -14.68 -4.31 -11.17
N GLY A 13 -13.82 -4.74 -10.21
CA GLY A 13 -14.07 -4.70 -8.78
C GLY A 13 -14.88 -5.88 -8.20
N ILE A 14 -15.32 -6.83 -9.04
CA ILE A 14 -16.12 -7.98 -8.61
C ILE A 14 -15.26 -9.26 -8.64
N LEU A 15 -15.28 -10.02 -7.53
CA LEU A 15 -14.54 -11.28 -7.44
C LEU A 15 -15.08 -12.32 -8.43
N ASN A 16 -14.20 -12.86 -9.27
CA ASN A 16 -14.51 -13.91 -10.22
C ASN A 16 -14.65 -15.26 -9.51
N GLN A 17 -15.83 -15.87 -9.60
CA GLN A 17 -16.15 -17.12 -8.92
C GLN A 17 -15.38 -18.33 -9.45
N ASP A 18 -14.93 -18.30 -10.70
CA ASP A 18 -14.17 -19.41 -11.27
C ASP A 18 -12.71 -19.38 -10.76
N SER A 19 -12.12 -18.19 -10.54
CA SER A 19 -10.82 -18.10 -9.88
C SER A 19 -10.87 -18.65 -8.45
N LEU A 20 -11.96 -18.38 -7.73
CA LEU A 20 -12.14 -18.89 -6.36
C LEU A 20 -12.27 -20.42 -6.33
N LYS A 21 -12.98 -21.05 -7.29
CA LYS A 21 -13.09 -22.51 -7.37
C LYS A 21 -11.76 -23.20 -7.61
N ASN A 22 -10.88 -22.56 -8.38
CA ASN A 22 -9.57 -23.08 -8.75
C ASN A 22 -8.48 -22.73 -7.72
N PHE A 23 -8.81 -21.92 -6.72
CA PHE A 23 -7.84 -21.42 -5.76
C PHE A 23 -7.36 -22.54 -4.82
N LYS A 24 -6.05 -22.77 -4.78
CA LYS A 24 -5.37 -23.83 -4.04
C LYS A 24 -5.76 -23.89 -2.56
N PHE A 25 -5.89 -22.74 -1.93
CA PHE A 25 -6.19 -22.60 -0.50
C PHE A 25 -7.67 -22.35 -0.19
N SER A 26 -8.58 -22.67 -1.12
CA SER A 26 -10.02 -22.49 -0.93
C SER A 26 -10.56 -23.14 0.35
N HIS A 27 -9.95 -24.22 0.82
CA HIS A 27 -10.31 -24.90 2.08
C HIS A 27 -9.92 -24.11 3.35
N LEU A 28 -8.97 -23.16 3.26
CA LEU A 28 -8.55 -22.27 4.34
C LEU A 28 -9.28 -20.92 4.34
N LEU A 29 -10.09 -20.65 3.31
CA LEU A 29 -10.83 -19.41 3.15
C LEU A 29 -12.32 -19.63 3.29
N GLU A 30 -12.99 -18.60 3.78
CA GLU A 30 -14.43 -18.39 3.61
C GLU A 30 -14.62 -17.10 2.81
N VAL A 31 -15.32 -17.19 1.70
CA VAL A 31 -15.63 -16.03 0.85
C VAL A 31 -17.11 -15.84 0.74
N LYS A 32 -17.57 -14.64 1.09
CA LYS A 32 -18.98 -14.22 0.99
C LYS A 32 -19.07 -12.92 0.20
N SER A 33 -20.16 -12.71 -0.50
CA SER A 33 -20.50 -11.37 -0.97
C SER A 33 -20.99 -10.53 0.21
N LEU A 34 -20.60 -9.26 0.29
CA LEU A 34 -20.99 -8.37 1.40
C LEU A 34 -22.51 -8.24 1.54
N ASN A 35 -23.26 -8.34 0.44
CA ASN A 35 -24.72 -8.30 0.47
C ASN A 35 -25.37 -9.52 1.13
N THR A 36 -24.61 -10.58 1.41
CA THR A 36 -25.09 -11.80 2.08
C THR A 36 -24.78 -11.83 3.57
N LEU A 37 -24.01 -10.85 4.07
CA LEU A 37 -23.71 -10.70 5.49
C LEU A 37 -24.96 -10.25 6.25
N ASP A 38 -25.13 -10.74 7.47
CA ASP A 38 -26.20 -10.24 8.33
C ASP A 38 -25.89 -8.83 8.87
N SER A 39 -26.90 -8.15 9.41
CA SER A 39 -26.75 -6.77 9.90
C SER A 39 -25.70 -6.62 11.00
N LYS A 40 -25.44 -7.67 11.79
CA LYS A 40 -24.44 -7.65 12.85
C LYS A 40 -23.02 -7.82 12.29
N GLU A 41 -22.85 -8.75 11.36
CA GLU A 41 -21.59 -8.93 10.61
C GLU A 41 -21.25 -7.65 9.87
N LEU A 42 -22.21 -7.03 9.20
CA LEU A 42 -22.04 -5.78 8.48
C LEU A 42 -21.63 -4.62 9.39
N LEU A 43 -22.26 -4.44 10.53
CA LEU A 43 -21.89 -3.39 11.49
C LEU A 43 -20.46 -3.59 11.99
N GLN A 44 -20.04 -4.81 12.33
CA GLN A 44 -18.67 -5.09 12.73
C GLN A 44 -17.66 -4.81 11.61
N CYS A 45 -18.07 -5.00 10.38
CA CYS A 45 -17.23 -4.77 9.21
C CYS A 45 -17.18 -3.31 8.75
N SER A 46 -18.24 -2.52 8.99
CA SER A 46 -18.38 -1.15 8.49
C SER A 46 -17.94 -0.06 9.48
N ASP A 47 -17.66 -0.41 10.74
CA ASP A 47 -17.16 0.56 11.71
C ASP A 47 -15.88 1.25 11.17
N ASN A 48 -15.82 2.57 11.33
CA ASN A 48 -14.72 3.47 10.94
C ASN A 48 -14.62 3.86 9.45
N PHE A 49 -15.20 3.12 8.48
CA PHE A 49 -15.25 3.57 7.09
C PHE A 49 -16.09 4.83 6.86
N LEU A 50 -16.92 5.19 7.81
CA LEU A 50 -17.95 6.24 7.64
C LEU A 50 -17.41 7.67 7.79
N ASN A 51 -16.14 7.86 8.13
CA ASN A 51 -15.60 9.18 8.47
C ASN A 51 -15.05 9.97 7.29
N GLU A 52 -14.81 9.33 6.13
CA GLU A 52 -14.26 10.01 4.96
C GLU A 52 -15.31 10.15 3.85
N SER A 53 -15.74 11.38 3.58
CA SER A 53 -16.81 11.68 2.61
C SER A 53 -16.52 11.20 1.19
N MET A 54 -15.25 11.13 0.78
CA MET A 54 -14.84 10.61 -0.54
C MET A 54 -15.13 9.13 -0.70
N PHE A 55 -15.11 8.36 0.39
CA PHE A 55 -15.33 6.92 0.37
C PHE A 55 -16.81 6.53 0.47
N ASN A 56 -17.67 7.46 0.89
CA ASN A 56 -19.13 7.26 0.85
C ASN A 56 -19.66 6.97 -0.57
N LEU A 57 -18.95 7.44 -1.61
CA LEU A 57 -19.25 7.09 -3.00
C LEU A 57 -18.90 5.62 -3.33
N GLY A 58 -17.84 5.08 -2.75
CA GLY A 58 -17.47 3.66 -2.90
C GLY A 58 -18.41 2.74 -2.13
N ILE A 59 -18.85 3.16 -0.93
CA ILE A 59 -19.80 2.41 -0.10
C ILE A 59 -21.17 2.29 -0.78
N SER A 60 -21.55 3.24 -1.64
CA SER A 60 -22.81 3.13 -2.40
C SER A 60 -22.84 1.93 -3.35
N GLU A 61 -21.71 1.31 -3.66
CA GLU A 61 -21.59 0.09 -4.47
C GLU A 61 -21.25 -1.17 -3.64
N PHE A 62 -21.54 -1.12 -2.36
CA PHE A 62 -21.33 -2.17 -1.37
C PHE A 62 -21.84 -3.57 -1.81
N GLU A 63 -22.90 -3.63 -2.61
CA GLU A 63 -23.45 -4.90 -3.11
C GLU A 63 -22.47 -5.73 -3.93
N LYS A 64 -21.42 -5.10 -4.48
CA LYS A 64 -20.38 -5.77 -5.27
C LYS A 64 -19.19 -6.24 -4.43
N GLY A 65 -19.15 -5.88 -3.16
CA GLY A 65 -18.03 -6.13 -2.26
C GLY A 65 -17.86 -7.58 -1.84
N SER A 66 -16.66 -7.92 -1.40
CA SER A 66 -16.30 -9.28 -0.97
C SER A 66 -15.79 -9.29 0.47
N TYR A 67 -16.27 -10.28 1.24
CA TYR A 67 -15.72 -10.65 2.54
C TYR A 67 -14.86 -11.90 2.36
N ILE A 68 -13.57 -11.80 2.67
CA ILE A 68 -12.59 -12.86 2.50
C ILE A 68 -11.99 -13.15 3.87
N SER A 69 -12.29 -14.30 4.46
CA SER A 69 -11.86 -14.68 5.79
C SER A 69 -10.92 -15.87 5.74
N PHE A 70 -9.71 -15.69 6.27
CA PHE A 70 -8.76 -16.75 6.52
C PHE A 70 -9.06 -17.40 7.87
N LYS A 71 -9.16 -18.72 7.89
CA LYS A 71 -9.45 -19.48 9.11
C LYS A 71 -8.34 -19.34 10.12
N LYS A 72 -8.65 -19.52 11.40
CA LYS A 72 -7.68 -19.53 12.49
C LYS A 72 -6.55 -20.55 12.23
N ASN A 73 -5.32 -20.13 12.54
CA ASN A 73 -4.08 -20.92 12.37
C ASN A 73 -3.81 -21.34 10.91
N SER A 74 -4.28 -20.56 9.94
CA SER A 74 -3.94 -20.77 8.52
C SER A 74 -2.56 -20.22 8.24
N VAL A 75 -1.57 -21.09 8.02
CA VAL A 75 -0.23 -20.70 7.58
C VAL A 75 -0.12 -21.00 6.09
N ILE A 76 0.01 -19.94 5.28
CA ILE A 76 0.12 -20.04 3.82
C ILE A 76 1.51 -19.53 3.44
N GLU A 77 2.37 -20.47 3.05
CA GLU A 77 3.77 -20.18 2.71
C GLU A 77 3.90 -19.45 1.37
N GLU A 78 2.98 -19.73 0.43
CA GLU A 78 2.97 -19.11 -0.89
C GLU A 78 2.29 -17.74 -0.87
N VAL A 79 2.72 -16.89 -1.77
CA VAL A 79 2.13 -15.56 -1.95
C VAL A 79 0.82 -15.66 -2.74
N ILE A 80 -0.25 -15.16 -2.17
CA ILE A 80 -1.56 -15.05 -2.83
C ILE A 80 -1.54 -13.82 -3.74
N ASN A 81 -1.89 -13.99 -5.01
CA ASN A 81 -1.99 -12.90 -5.94
C ASN A 81 -3.45 -12.41 -6.05
N ILE A 82 -3.68 -11.14 -5.75
CA ILE A 82 -4.93 -10.46 -6.09
C ILE A 82 -4.70 -9.73 -7.41
N LYS A 83 -5.39 -10.20 -8.46
CA LYS A 83 -5.29 -9.64 -9.80
C LYS A 83 -6.57 -8.87 -10.15
N ASN A 84 -6.47 -7.55 -10.27
CA ASN A 84 -7.58 -6.68 -10.64
C ASN A 84 -7.52 -6.38 -12.13
N TYR A 85 -8.49 -6.88 -12.89
CA TYR A 85 -8.64 -6.59 -14.32
C TYR A 85 -9.70 -5.53 -14.53
N PHE A 86 -9.31 -4.45 -15.22
CA PHE A 86 -10.21 -3.37 -15.59
C PHE A 86 -10.45 -3.46 -17.10
N LEU A 87 -11.68 -3.87 -17.47
CA LEU A 87 -12.07 -4.10 -18.86
C LEU A 87 -12.98 -2.99 -19.35
N GLU A 88 -12.82 -2.60 -20.61
CA GLU A 88 -13.62 -1.57 -21.31
C GLU A 88 -15.06 -2.05 -21.57
N ASP A 89 -15.66 -2.80 -20.69
CA ASP A 89 -16.97 -3.42 -20.90
C ASP A 89 -18.15 -2.49 -20.62
N ASN A 90 -17.90 -1.26 -20.13
CA ASN A 90 -18.96 -0.40 -19.66
C ASN A 90 -18.79 1.07 -19.96
N LYS A 91 -19.93 1.68 -20.26
CA LYS A 91 -20.17 3.13 -20.36
C LYS A 91 -19.78 3.92 -19.12
N ASP A 92 -19.50 3.25 -18.00
CA ASP A 92 -19.10 3.86 -16.74
C ASP A 92 -17.58 3.84 -16.61
N LYS A 93 -16.99 5.02 -16.73
CA LYS A 93 -15.56 5.25 -16.51
C LYS A 93 -15.17 5.17 -15.03
N ARG A 94 -15.94 4.46 -14.21
CA ARG A 94 -15.71 4.28 -12.77
C ARG A 94 -15.79 2.80 -12.41
N VAL A 95 -14.76 2.33 -11.71
CA VAL A 95 -14.78 1.03 -11.03
C VAL A 95 -14.64 1.28 -9.55
N SER A 96 -15.51 0.67 -8.77
CA SER A 96 -15.44 0.70 -7.31
C SER A 96 -15.34 -0.72 -6.78
N SER A 97 -14.48 -0.92 -5.78
CA SER A 97 -14.37 -2.17 -5.04
C SER A 97 -14.39 -1.91 -3.55
N PHE A 98 -15.09 -2.78 -2.82
CA PHE A 98 -15.05 -2.78 -1.36
C PHE A 98 -14.77 -4.19 -0.88
N ASN A 99 -13.62 -4.43 -0.26
CA ASN A 99 -13.25 -5.75 0.23
C ASN A 99 -12.91 -5.71 1.71
N ILE A 100 -13.34 -6.76 2.41
CA ILE A 100 -13.00 -6.98 3.82
C ILE A 100 -12.19 -8.25 3.91
N PHE A 101 -10.98 -8.13 4.44
CA PHE A 101 -10.09 -9.24 4.71
C PHE A 101 -10.04 -9.50 6.22
N HIS A 102 -10.47 -10.67 6.63
CA HIS A 102 -10.37 -11.11 8.02
C HIS A 102 -9.25 -12.15 8.14
N ILE A 103 -8.19 -11.79 8.85
CA ILE A 103 -7.04 -12.64 9.08
C ILE A 103 -7.22 -13.32 10.43
N GLY A 104 -7.50 -14.61 10.42
CA GLY A 104 -7.81 -15.38 11.62
C GLY A 104 -6.65 -15.43 12.62
N GLN A 105 -6.97 -15.67 13.88
CA GLN A 105 -5.97 -15.76 14.96
C GLN A 105 -4.86 -16.76 14.63
N GLY A 106 -3.59 -16.37 14.83
CA GLY A 106 -2.42 -17.20 14.62
C GLY A 106 -2.18 -17.57 13.15
N SER A 107 -2.80 -16.87 12.21
CA SER A 107 -2.60 -17.09 10.78
C SER A 107 -1.44 -16.28 10.23
N GLU A 108 -0.76 -16.84 9.22
CA GLU A 108 0.27 -16.14 8.44
C GLU A 108 -0.16 -16.13 6.97
N VAL A 109 -0.31 -14.91 6.42
CA VAL A 109 -0.82 -14.69 5.07
C VAL A 109 0.02 -13.64 4.36
N SER A 110 0.43 -13.96 3.13
CA SER A 110 1.16 -13.07 2.24
C SER A 110 0.33 -12.81 0.98
N ILE A 111 0.10 -11.54 0.66
CA ILE A 111 -0.73 -11.12 -0.48
C ILE A 111 0.03 -10.11 -1.32
N ILE A 112 -0.01 -10.25 -2.65
CA ILE A 112 0.38 -9.19 -3.60
C ILE A 112 -0.84 -8.81 -4.41
N GLU A 113 -1.16 -7.51 -4.42
CA GLU A 113 -2.22 -6.94 -5.24
C GLU A 113 -1.62 -6.23 -6.45
N GLN A 114 -2.14 -6.55 -7.64
CA GLN A 114 -1.73 -5.98 -8.90
C GLN A 114 -2.93 -5.54 -9.73
N ASP A 115 -2.78 -4.40 -10.41
CA ASP A 115 -3.80 -3.84 -11.31
C ASP A 115 -3.39 -4.04 -12.77
N PHE A 116 -4.28 -4.63 -13.57
CA PHE A 116 -4.12 -4.85 -15.00
C PHE A 116 -5.17 -4.05 -15.77
N LYS A 117 -4.71 -3.05 -16.53
CA LYS A 117 -5.59 -2.08 -17.20
C LYS A 117 -5.24 -1.98 -18.68
N GLU A 118 -6.25 -1.72 -19.49
CA GLU A 118 -6.08 -1.27 -20.87
C GLU A 118 -5.91 0.25 -20.92
N ASP A 119 -5.50 0.81 -22.08
CA ASP A 119 -5.21 2.25 -22.23
C ASP A 119 -6.50 3.10 -22.39
N TYR A 120 -7.31 3.17 -21.33
CA TYR A 120 -8.48 4.04 -21.26
C TYR A 120 -8.57 4.80 -19.93
N SER A 121 -9.32 5.91 -19.95
CA SER A 121 -9.50 6.74 -18.75
C SER A 121 -10.47 6.10 -17.77
N ILE A 122 -10.05 5.90 -16.52
CA ILE A 122 -10.86 5.29 -15.47
C ILE A 122 -10.68 6.02 -14.14
N LEU A 123 -11.76 6.11 -13.37
CA LEU A 123 -11.72 6.40 -11.95
C LEU A 123 -11.81 5.08 -11.19
N ASN A 124 -10.71 4.69 -10.54
CA ASN A 124 -10.62 3.50 -9.72
C ASN A 124 -10.76 3.87 -8.24
N LEU A 125 -11.83 3.40 -7.59
CA LEU A 125 -12.09 3.59 -6.16
C LEU A 125 -11.94 2.26 -5.45
N LYS A 126 -10.94 2.13 -4.57
CA LYS A 126 -10.69 0.92 -3.78
C LYS A 126 -10.87 1.19 -2.30
N LEU A 127 -11.70 0.39 -1.66
CA LEU A 127 -11.80 0.34 -0.20
C LEU A 127 -11.44 -1.07 0.26
N ASN A 128 -10.45 -1.15 1.15
CA ASN A 128 -10.06 -2.41 1.77
C ASN A 128 -10.05 -2.25 3.29
N LYS A 129 -10.70 -3.17 3.99
CA LYS A 129 -10.60 -3.28 5.44
C LYS A 129 -9.93 -4.58 5.80
N PHE A 130 -8.92 -4.51 6.66
CA PHE A 130 -8.21 -5.66 7.19
C PHE A 130 -8.47 -5.78 8.69
N ILE A 131 -9.02 -6.89 9.12
CA ILE A 131 -9.22 -7.23 10.54
C ILE A 131 -8.23 -8.33 10.87
N CYS A 132 -7.18 -7.96 11.60
CA CYS A 132 -6.10 -8.87 11.97
C CYS A 132 -6.28 -9.33 13.42
N GLU A 133 -6.60 -10.62 13.59
CA GLU A 133 -6.82 -11.25 14.89
C GLU A 133 -5.51 -11.50 15.64
N ASP A 134 -5.59 -11.84 16.92
CA ASP A 134 -4.44 -12.03 17.80
C ASP A 134 -3.36 -12.93 17.19
N SER A 135 -2.10 -12.47 17.27
CA SER A 135 -0.91 -13.20 16.82
C SER A 135 -0.93 -13.56 15.32
N SER A 136 -1.68 -12.84 14.51
CA SER A 136 -1.64 -13.00 13.06
C SER A 136 -0.49 -12.22 12.42
N ILE A 137 -0.04 -12.70 11.27
CA ILE A 137 0.97 -12.08 10.43
C ILE A 137 0.36 -11.79 9.06
N LEU A 138 0.38 -10.53 8.66
CA LEU A 138 -0.06 -10.11 7.33
C LEU A 138 1.08 -9.37 6.62
N LYS A 139 1.49 -9.90 5.46
CA LYS A 139 2.35 -9.20 4.51
C LYS A 139 1.52 -8.83 3.29
N TYR A 140 1.32 -7.54 3.08
CA TYR A 140 0.46 -7.03 2.01
C TYR A 140 1.25 -6.12 1.07
N GLY A 141 1.55 -6.66 -0.10
CA GLY A 141 2.26 -5.97 -1.16
C GLY A 141 1.33 -5.40 -2.21
N LYS A 142 1.66 -4.22 -2.75
CA LYS A 142 0.95 -3.59 -3.86
C LYS A 142 1.93 -3.21 -4.96
N SER A 143 1.62 -3.55 -6.20
CA SER A 143 2.33 -3.06 -7.37
C SER A 143 1.34 -2.39 -8.32
N PHE A 144 1.44 -1.07 -8.41
CA PHE A 144 0.64 -0.26 -9.31
C PHE A 144 1.52 0.27 -10.44
N ASN A 145 1.36 -0.36 -11.59
CA ASN A 145 1.95 0.13 -12.85
C ASN A 145 0.83 0.76 -13.66
N ASP A 146 0.68 2.07 -13.53
CA ASP A 146 -0.45 2.79 -14.11
C ASP A 146 -0.09 3.45 -15.44
N ASN A 147 -1.02 3.43 -16.38
CA ASN A 147 -0.87 4.18 -17.60
C ASN A 147 -1.49 5.58 -17.49
N SER A 148 -1.22 6.44 -18.46
CA SER A 148 -1.40 7.89 -18.45
C SER A 148 -2.83 8.44 -18.27
N LYS A 149 -3.83 7.65 -17.84
CA LYS A 149 -5.24 8.10 -17.86
C LYS A 149 -6.05 7.69 -16.64
N THR A 150 -5.43 7.06 -15.64
CA THR A 150 -6.16 6.58 -14.47
C THR A 150 -6.08 7.54 -13.30
N HIS A 151 -7.23 7.76 -12.67
CA HIS A 151 -7.34 8.35 -11.34
C HIS A 151 -7.58 7.23 -10.35
N SER A 152 -6.61 6.94 -9.51
CA SER A 152 -6.71 5.90 -8.48
C SER A 152 -6.87 6.53 -7.12
N LEU A 153 -7.94 6.17 -6.42
CA LEU A 153 -8.22 6.58 -5.05
C LEU A 153 -8.38 5.30 -4.23
N SER A 154 -7.52 5.10 -3.26
CA SER A 154 -7.58 3.93 -2.39
C SER A 154 -7.62 4.32 -0.92
N TYR A 155 -8.41 3.59 -0.15
CA TYR A 155 -8.39 3.63 1.31
C TYR A 155 -8.24 2.22 1.85
N SER A 156 -7.23 2.01 2.68
CA SER A 156 -6.96 0.75 3.34
C SER A 156 -6.92 0.97 4.85
N TYR A 157 -7.86 0.35 5.57
CA TYR A 157 -7.95 0.41 7.02
C TYR A 157 -7.53 -0.93 7.64
N TYR A 158 -6.60 -0.88 8.57
CA TYR A 158 -6.05 -2.05 9.27
C TYR A 158 -6.34 -1.97 10.76
N GLN A 159 -7.12 -2.92 11.25
CA GLN A 159 -7.44 -3.06 12.67
C GLN A 159 -6.60 -4.21 13.25
N LEU A 160 -5.63 -3.87 14.12
CA LEU A 160 -4.72 -4.85 14.70
C LEU A 160 -5.11 -5.19 16.12
N LYS A 161 -5.30 -6.49 16.39
CA LYS A 161 -5.45 -7.03 17.73
C LYS A 161 -4.08 -7.33 18.35
N LYS A 162 -4.02 -8.13 19.42
CA LYS A 162 -2.82 -8.37 20.20
C LYS A 162 -1.74 -9.13 19.42
N GLY A 163 -0.51 -8.61 19.44
CA GLY A 163 0.66 -9.30 18.91
C GLY A 163 0.64 -9.52 17.40
N VAL A 164 -0.04 -8.66 16.66
CA VAL A 164 -0.11 -8.71 15.20
C VAL A 164 1.17 -8.16 14.60
N CYS A 165 1.68 -8.83 13.55
CA CYS A 165 2.74 -8.30 12.71
C CYS A 165 2.17 -7.93 11.33
N LEU A 166 2.18 -6.64 11.01
CA LEU A 166 1.69 -6.09 9.74
C LEU A 166 2.84 -5.50 8.94
N ASN A 167 3.00 -5.94 7.69
CA ASN A 167 3.87 -5.30 6.71
C ASN A 167 3.03 -4.86 5.51
N ILE A 168 3.14 -3.59 5.14
CA ILE A 168 2.52 -3.00 3.96
C ILE A 168 3.63 -2.49 3.07
N ASP A 169 3.76 -3.05 1.88
CA ASP A 169 4.78 -2.67 0.91
C ASP A 169 4.09 -2.19 -0.38
N SER A 170 4.44 -1.02 -0.88
CA SER A 170 3.80 -0.44 -2.05
C SER A 170 4.81 0.12 -3.04
N MET A 171 4.70 -0.29 -4.27
CA MET A 171 5.40 0.28 -5.42
C MET A 171 4.39 0.94 -6.34
N VAL A 172 4.52 2.26 -6.53
CA VAL A 172 3.64 3.05 -7.40
C VAL A 172 4.45 3.65 -8.53
N LYS A 173 4.24 3.15 -9.72
CA LYS A 173 4.69 3.74 -10.98
C LYS A 173 3.49 4.42 -11.64
N CYS A 174 3.22 5.65 -11.22
CA CYS A 174 1.96 6.35 -11.54
C CYS A 174 2.12 7.22 -12.77
N SER A 175 1.12 7.20 -13.62
CA SER A 175 1.09 7.96 -14.86
C SER A 175 0.21 9.20 -14.84
N PHE A 176 -0.78 9.32 -13.93
CA PHE A 176 -1.60 10.52 -13.83
C PHE A 176 -1.90 10.93 -12.39
N PHE A 177 -2.78 10.23 -11.69
CA PHE A 177 -3.17 10.58 -10.33
C PHE A 177 -3.34 9.32 -9.47
N ASN A 178 -2.60 9.24 -8.37
CA ASN A 178 -2.75 8.20 -7.38
C ASN A 178 -2.85 8.84 -5.99
N LYS A 179 -3.93 8.57 -5.28
CA LYS A 179 -4.10 8.98 -3.89
C LYS A 179 -4.43 7.78 -3.03
N GLU A 180 -3.59 7.55 -2.04
CA GLU A 180 -3.70 6.45 -1.11
C GLU A 180 -3.85 6.94 0.33
N PHE A 181 -4.88 6.42 1.01
CA PHE A 181 -5.05 6.55 2.45
C PHE A 181 -4.79 5.20 3.10
N ILE A 182 -3.89 5.18 4.05
CA ILE A 182 -3.58 4.02 4.88
C ILE A 182 -3.86 4.43 6.32
N GLU A 183 -4.74 3.71 7.00
CA GLU A 183 -5.02 3.90 8.40
C GLU A 183 -4.76 2.60 9.16
N VAL A 184 -4.00 2.68 10.25
CA VAL A 184 -3.62 1.52 11.08
C VAL A 184 -3.95 1.81 12.52
N ASP A 185 -4.80 0.99 13.10
CA ASP A 185 -5.13 1.02 14.53
C ASP A 185 -4.44 -0.12 15.28
N LEU A 186 -3.49 0.22 16.13
CA LEU A 186 -2.81 -0.69 17.05
C LEU A 186 -3.61 -0.73 18.38
N ASN A 187 -4.68 -1.53 18.38
CA ASN A 187 -5.69 -1.49 19.46
C ASN A 187 -5.31 -2.31 20.69
N ASN A 188 -4.36 -3.24 20.56
CA ASN A 188 -3.94 -4.13 21.64
C ASN A 188 -2.41 -4.24 21.67
N THR A 189 -1.89 -4.62 22.83
CA THR A 189 -0.45 -4.62 23.14
C THR A 189 0.37 -5.54 22.22
N GLY A 190 1.60 -5.12 21.92
CA GLY A 190 2.64 -5.93 21.29
C GLY A 190 2.50 -6.07 19.78
N SER A 191 1.77 -5.18 19.13
CA SER A 191 1.63 -5.19 17.67
C SER A 191 2.68 -4.33 16.98
N ASP A 192 3.10 -4.77 15.80
CA ASP A 192 4.07 -4.11 14.93
C ASP A 192 3.46 -3.79 13.57
N ALA A 193 3.69 -2.57 13.06
CA ALA A 193 3.24 -2.14 11.75
C ALA A 193 4.37 -1.48 10.96
N LYS A 194 4.76 -2.06 9.82
CA LYS A 194 5.74 -1.50 8.89
C LYS A 194 5.07 -1.12 7.59
N ILE A 195 5.35 0.09 7.11
CA ILE A 195 4.83 0.63 5.86
C ILE A 195 6.00 1.13 5.03
N ASN A 196 6.27 0.48 3.89
CA ASN A 196 7.33 0.81 2.98
C ASN A 196 6.72 1.20 1.62
N ILE A 197 7.03 2.40 1.12
CA ILE A 197 6.44 2.91 -0.12
C ILE A 197 7.53 3.48 -1.01
N LEU A 198 7.54 3.05 -2.27
CA LEU A 198 8.30 3.67 -3.34
C LEU A 198 7.37 4.26 -4.40
N ASN A 199 7.49 5.56 -4.63
CA ASN A 199 6.78 6.25 -5.69
C ASN A 199 7.74 6.70 -6.77
N LEU A 200 7.43 6.39 -8.02
CA LEU A 200 8.16 6.82 -9.21
C LEU A 200 7.26 7.71 -10.07
N GLY A 201 7.56 9.01 -10.11
CA GLY A 201 6.78 10.01 -10.85
C GLY A 201 7.55 10.56 -12.04
N LYS A 202 6.92 10.61 -13.21
CA LYS A 202 7.37 11.31 -14.42
C LYS A 202 6.25 12.19 -14.98
N GLU A 203 6.56 13.01 -15.98
CA GLU A 203 5.59 13.88 -16.66
C GLU A 203 4.80 14.78 -15.70
N ASN A 204 3.48 14.68 -15.69
CA ASN A 204 2.59 15.39 -14.78
C ASN A 204 1.97 14.48 -13.71
N HIS A 205 2.66 13.41 -13.35
CA HIS A 205 2.17 12.44 -12.37
C HIS A 205 1.97 13.09 -11.01
N HIS A 206 0.92 12.67 -10.32
CA HIS A 206 0.64 13.12 -8.96
C HIS A 206 0.41 11.90 -8.06
N VAL A 207 1.24 11.79 -7.01
CA VAL A 207 1.12 10.75 -5.99
C VAL A 207 0.87 11.42 -4.65
N ASP A 208 -0.13 10.96 -3.90
CA ASP A 208 -0.50 11.52 -2.60
C ASP A 208 -0.70 10.37 -1.59
N ASN A 209 0.24 10.22 -0.66
CA ASN A 209 0.18 9.22 0.40
C ASN A 209 -0.24 9.89 1.71
N ASN A 210 -1.38 9.45 2.25
CA ASN A 210 -1.87 9.85 3.56
C ASN A 210 -1.84 8.64 4.49
N ILE A 211 -1.00 8.69 5.51
CA ILE A 211 -0.80 7.59 6.44
C ILE A 211 -1.16 8.06 7.84
N LEU A 212 -2.12 7.39 8.48
CA LEU A 212 -2.48 7.60 9.86
C LEU A 212 -2.21 6.32 10.65
N ILE A 213 -1.44 6.43 11.73
CA ILE A 213 -1.21 5.32 12.65
C ILE A 213 -1.65 5.74 14.04
N ASN A 214 -2.59 4.98 14.60
CA ASN A 214 -3.11 5.19 15.94
C ASN A 214 -2.53 4.14 16.90
N HIS A 215 -1.64 4.55 17.79
CA HIS A 215 -1.16 3.73 18.90
C HIS A 215 -2.14 3.87 20.07
N ASN A 216 -3.01 2.89 20.22
CA ASN A 216 -4.06 2.87 21.24
C ASN A 216 -3.69 1.98 22.44
N ALA A 217 -2.59 1.21 22.35
CA ALA A 217 -2.14 0.27 23.37
C ALA A 217 -0.63 0.32 23.55
N GLU A 218 -0.17 -0.15 24.70
CA GLU A 218 1.25 -0.19 25.10
C GLU A 218 2.07 -1.21 24.30
N HIS A 219 3.41 -1.04 24.28
CA HIS A 219 4.38 -1.94 23.66
C HIS A 219 4.15 -2.17 22.16
N CYS A 220 3.64 -1.20 21.45
CA CYS A 220 3.43 -1.27 20.01
C CYS A 220 4.52 -0.52 19.26
N THR A 221 4.87 -1.02 18.08
CA THR A 221 5.87 -0.39 17.21
C THR A 221 5.29 -0.03 15.86
N SER A 222 5.78 1.07 15.27
CA SER A 222 5.43 1.41 13.89
C SER A 222 6.59 2.08 13.15
N PHE A 223 6.70 1.77 11.87
CA PHE A 223 7.70 2.34 11.00
C PHE A 223 7.11 2.72 9.65
N GLN A 224 7.36 3.95 9.20
CA GLN A 224 6.97 4.43 7.87
C GLN A 224 8.22 4.80 7.11
N HIS A 225 8.46 4.15 5.98
CA HIS A 225 9.58 4.40 5.09
C HIS A 225 9.05 4.73 3.69
N VAL A 226 9.00 6.02 3.34
CA VAL A 226 8.47 6.50 2.07
C VAL A 226 9.59 7.17 1.27
N ARG A 227 9.77 6.71 0.03
CA ARG A 227 10.70 7.30 -0.92
C ARG A 227 9.99 7.71 -2.20
N ASN A 228 10.32 8.91 -2.68
CA ASN A 228 9.79 9.45 -3.92
C ASN A 228 10.95 9.77 -4.86
N VAL A 229 10.90 9.27 -6.10
CA VAL A 229 11.78 9.67 -7.19
C VAL A 229 10.93 10.40 -8.22
N LEU A 230 11.22 11.67 -8.45
CA LEU A 230 10.36 12.58 -9.20
C LEU A 230 11.13 13.25 -10.33
N ASP A 231 10.62 13.13 -11.54
CA ASP A 231 11.17 13.77 -12.73
C ASP A 231 10.10 14.62 -13.45
N ASN A 232 10.53 15.46 -14.37
CA ASN A 232 9.73 16.40 -15.15
C ASN A 232 8.88 17.31 -14.25
N LYS A 233 7.53 17.28 -14.36
CA LYS A 233 6.59 18.08 -13.58
C LYS A 233 5.81 17.26 -12.56
N SER A 234 6.34 16.07 -12.21
CA SER A 234 5.67 15.20 -11.26
C SER A 234 5.66 15.77 -9.84
N THR A 235 4.64 15.38 -9.09
CA THR A 235 4.42 15.86 -7.73
C THR A 235 4.17 14.68 -6.80
N ALA A 236 4.84 14.67 -5.65
CA ALA A 236 4.53 13.76 -4.56
C ALA A 236 4.10 14.53 -3.31
N VAL A 237 3.07 14.03 -2.65
CA VAL A 237 2.60 14.52 -1.35
C VAL A 237 2.70 13.40 -0.34
N PHE A 238 3.27 13.69 0.82
CA PHE A 238 3.32 12.79 1.96
C PHE A 238 2.71 13.49 3.17
N ASN A 239 1.62 12.93 3.68
CA ASN A 239 1.03 13.31 4.96
C ASN A 239 1.09 12.09 5.88
N GLY A 240 2.06 12.06 6.79
CA GLY A 240 2.24 10.99 7.76
C GLY A 240 1.84 11.48 9.15
N LYS A 241 0.81 10.91 9.75
CA LYS A 241 0.39 11.24 11.11
C LYS A 241 0.46 10.04 12.01
N VAL A 242 1.08 10.20 13.17
CA VAL A 242 1.07 9.22 14.26
C VAL A 242 0.41 9.85 15.47
N ILE A 243 -0.56 9.14 16.03
CA ILE A 243 -1.23 9.52 17.27
C ILE A 243 -0.90 8.46 18.32
N VAL A 244 -0.32 8.90 19.46
CA VAL A 244 -0.01 8.03 20.60
C VAL A 244 -0.91 8.41 21.75
N SER A 245 -1.87 7.54 22.07
CA SER A 245 -2.84 7.73 23.15
C SER A 245 -2.16 7.71 24.53
N GLU A 246 -2.76 8.31 25.55
CA GLU A 246 -2.23 8.42 26.90
C GLU A 246 -1.80 7.07 27.51
N GLY A 247 -2.57 6.00 27.25
CA GLY A 247 -2.27 4.64 27.71
C GLY A 247 -1.24 3.88 26.87
N ALA A 248 -0.80 4.40 25.72
CA ALA A 248 0.08 3.72 24.78
C ALA A 248 1.57 3.89 25.16
N GLN A 249 1.91 3.51 26.39
CA GLN A 249 3.28 3.58 26.89
C GLN A 249 4.21 2.59 26.18
N GLN A 250 5.51 2.89 26.16
CA GLN A 250 6.55 2.11 25.48
C GLN A 250 6.26 1.91 23.98
N THR A 251 5.65 2.91 23.37
CA THR A 251 5.53 3.01 21.91
C THR A 251 6.87 3.37 21.31
N ASP A 252 7.26 2.66 20.23
CA ASP A 252 8.37 3.04 19.35
C ASP A 252 7.83 3.33 17.95
N SER A 253 7.96 4.58 17.49
CA SER A 253 7.44 5.00 16.19
C SER A 253 8.40 5.88 15.43
N ASN A 254 8.66 5.54 14.17
CA ASN A 254 9.52 6.33 13.31
C ASN A 254 8.91 6.57 11.93
N GLN A 255 8.99 7.82 11.44
CA GLN A 255 8.57 8.21 10.10
C GLN A 255 9.78 8.73 9.32
N SER A 256 10.06 8.13 8.17
CA SER A 256 11.11 8.54 7.25
C SER A 256 10.53 8.82 5.87
N ASN A 257 10.58 10.08 5.42
CA ASN A 257 10.23 10.45 4.05
C ASN A 257 11.43 11.08 3.36
N LYS A 258 11.87 10.49 2.24
CA LYS A 258 12.98 11.02 1.44
C LYS A 258 12.53 11.22 0.00
N ASN A 259 12.84 12.38 -0.56
CA ASN A 259 12.40 12.78 -1.89
C ASN A 259 13.63 13.13 -2.75
N LEU A 260 13.75 12.46 -3.89
CA LEU A 260 14.78 12.73 -4.88
C LEU A 260 14.15 13.43 -6.08
N LEU A 261 14.53 14.69 -6.30
CA LEU A 261 14.07 15.52 -7.42
C LEU A 261 15.11 15.47 -8.54
N LEU A 262 14.69 15.00 -9.71
CA LEU A 262 15.57 14.88 -10.89
C LEU A 262 15.42 16.07 -11.83
N SER A 263 14.36 16.86 -11.70
CA SER A 263 14.10 18.07 -12.48
C SER A 263 13.75 19.26 -11.58
N LEU A 264 13.89 20.47 -12.11
CA LEU A 264 13.55 21.72 -11.41
C LEU A 264 12.04 21.94 -11.28
N ASP A 265 11.25 21.31 -12.12
CA ASP A 265 9.80 21.44 -12.15
C ASP A 265 9.08 20.35 -11.31
N SER A 266 9.83 19.37 -10.81
CA SER A 266 9.26 18.35 -9.92
C SER A 266 9.11 18.89 -8.49
N ASN A 267 8.08 18.42 -7.78
CA ASN A 267 7.72 18.92 -6.47
C ASN A 267 7.48 17.80 -5.46
N ALA A 268 7.94 18.00 -4.23
CA ALA A 268 7.64 17.11 -3.10
C ALA A 268 7.14 17.92 -1.90
N PHE A 269 5.97 17.57 -1.40
CA PHE A 269 5.38 18.14 -0.19
C PHE A 269 5.37 17.09 0.90
N SER A 270 6.03 17.37 2.02
CA SER A 270 6.17 16.44 3.13
C SER A 270 5.66 17.08 4.41
N ASN A 271 4.71 16.41 5.04
CA ASN A 271 4.03 16.89 6.24
C ASN A 271 3.93 15.75 7.29
N PRO A 272 5.07 15.37 7.93
CA PRO A 272 5.03 14.42 9.03
C PRO A 272 4.52 15.09 10.30
N GLN A 273 3.62 14.42 11.03
CA GLN A 273 2.99 14.90 12.25
C GLN A 273 3.05 13.85 13.35
N LEU A 274 3.34 14.28 14.58
CA LEU A 274 3.32 13.45 15.78
C LEU A 274 2.41 14.12 16.83
N GLU A 275 1.39 13.39 17.29
CA GLU A 275 0.54 13.79 18.41
C GLU A 275 0.76 12.77 19.54
N ILE A 276 1.51 13.14 20.56
CA ILE A 276 1.96 12.22 21.61
C ILE A 276 1.34 12.63 22.93
N TYR A 277 0.56 11.73 23.51
CA TYR A 277 -0.11 11.93 24.79
C TYR A 277 0.42 10.99 25.89
N ALA A 278 1.42 10.14 25.60
CA ALA A 278 2.11 9.26 26.54
C ALA A 278 3.52 9.78 26.84
N ASP A 279 4.06 9.45 28.02
CA ASP A 279 5.34 9.98 28.50
C ASP A 279 6.53 9.06 28.17
N ASP A 280 6.37 7.74 28.29
CA ASP A 280 7.44 6.75 28.08
C ASP A 280 7.36 6.19 26.66
N VAL A 281 7.87 6.97 25.68
CA VAL A 281 7.83 6.62 24.25
C VAL A 281 9.09 7.05 23.53
N SER A 282 9.40 6.34 22.44
CA SER A 282 10.46 6.67 21.48
C SER A 282 9.79 7.00 20.14
N CYS A 283 9.60 8.28 19.83
CA CYS A 283 8.94 8.69 18.61
C CYS A 283 9.77 9.73 17.87
N GLY A 284 9.91 9.54 16.54
CA GLY A 284 10.67 10.45 15.71
C GLY A 284 10.14 10.53 14.29
N HIS A 285 10.47 11.63 13.63
CA HIS A 285 10.24 11.76 12.19
C HIS A 285 11.42 12.45 11.51
N GLY A 286 11.64 12.12 10.23
CA GLY A 286 12.63 12.77 9.40
C GLY A 286 12.13 12.91 7.97
N SER A 287 12.35 14.09 7.37
CA SER A 287 12.06 14.29 5.96
C SER A 287 13.21 15.02 5.28
N THR A 288 13.56 14.56 4.07
CA THR A 288 14.54 15.21 3.24
C THR A 288 14.06 15.33 1.80
N THR A 289 14.39 16.45 1.17
CA THR A 289 14.12 16.67 -0.26
C THR A 289 15.38 17.25 -0.89
N GLY A 290 15.85 16.65 -1.98
CA GLY A 290 17.05 17.09 -2.65
C GLY A 290 17.21 16.53 -4.07
N ALA A 291 18.20 17.04 -4.78
CA ALA A 291 18.63 16.53 -6.07
C ALA A 291 19.74 15.48 -5.91
N LEU A 292 20.16 14.87 -7.02
CA LEU A 292 21.33 14.00 -7.04
C LEU A 292 22.59 14.78 -6.60
N ASP A 293 23.38 14.15 -5.74
CA ASP A 293 24.64 14.75 -5.27
C ASP A 293 25.68 14.80 -6.41
N GLU A 294 26.04 16.01 -6.82
CA GLU A 294 27.03 16.24 -7.88
C GLU A 294 28.44 15.71 -7.53
N ASN A 295 28.79 15.62 -6.25
CA ASN A 295 30.07 15.03 -5.84
C ASN A 295 30.06 13.51 -6.08
N SER A 296 28.97 12.85 -5.81
CA SER A 296 28.77 11.42 -6.10
C SER A 296 28.82 11.16 -7.61
N ILE A 297 28.18 12.01 -8.42
CA ILE A 297 28.24 11.94 -9.88
C ILE A 297 29.70 12.14 -10.35
N PHE A 298 30.40 13.16 -9.83
CA PHE A 298 31.82 13.42 -10.17
C PHE A 298 32.70 12.23 -9.81
N TYR A 299 32.52 11.63 -8.65
CA TYR A 299 33.27 10.46 -8.20
C TYR A 299 33.11 9.26 -9.14
N LEU A 300 31.88 8.96 -9.58
CA LEU A 300 31.61 7.90 -10.55
C LEU A 300 32.24 8.22 -11.92
N ARG A 301 32.14 9.47 -12.38
CA ARG A 301 32.74 9.92 -13.64
C ARG A 301 34.26 9.83 -13.63
N ALA A 302 34.91 10.13 -12.51
CA ALA A 302 36.37 9.99 -12.36
C ALA A 302 36.84 8.52 -12.50
N ARG A 303 35.91 7.54 -12.41
CA ARG A 303 36.17 6.12 -12.67
C ARG A 303 35.76 5.65 -14.05
N GLY A 304 35.47 6.56 -14.96
CA GLY A 304 35.11 6.25 -16.35
C GLY A 304 33.67 5.98 -16.62
N ILE A 305 32.77 6.15 -15.62
CA ILE A 305 31.30 6.00 -15.81
C ILE A 305 30.79 7.32 -16.41
N ASN A 306 30.06 7.27 -17.51
CA ASN A 306 29.49 8.48 -18.09
C ASN A 306 28.39 9.06 -17.16
N ARG A 307 27.99 10.33 -17.40
CA ARG A 307 27.04 11.03 -16.49
C ARG A 307 25.70 10.33 -16.38
N ASP A 308 25.14 9.88 -17.50
CA ASP A 308 23.81 9.23 -17.52
C ASP A 308 23.83 7.91 -16.75
N ALA A 309 24.86 7.09 -16.95
CA ALA A 309 25.02 5.86 -16.18
C ALA A 309 25.24 6.14 -14.68
N ALA A 310 25.99 7.20 -14.34
CA ALA A 310 26.20 7.60 -12.95
C ALA A 310 24.86 8.02 -12.28
N GLN A 311 24.03 8.79 -12.99
CA GLN A 311 22.71 9.18 -12.49
C GLN A 311 21.81 7.95 -12.27
N LYS A 312 21.75 7.04 -13.24
CA LYS A 312 20.98 5.78 -13.12
C LYS A 312 21.42 4.96 -11.91
N ILE A 313 22.72 4.84 -11.66
CA ILE A 313 23.27 4.13 -10.48
C ILE A 313 22.79 4.77 -9.17
N LEU A 314 22.84 6.11 -9.08
CA LEU A 314 22.43 6.81 -7.86
C LEU A 314 20.91 6.74 -7.63
N ILE A 315 20.11 6.83 -8.69
CA ILE A 315 18.66 6.66 -8.60
C ILE A 315 18.31 5.24 -8.12
N LYS A 316 18.94 4.22 -8.70
CA LYS A 316 18.77 2.82 -8.27
C LYS A 316 19.15 2.64 -6.80
N ALA A 317 20.30 3.17 -6.38
CA ALA A 317 20.75 3.07 -4.99
C ALA A 317 19.75 3.73 -4.03
N PHE A 318 19.22 4.91 -4.39
CA PHE A 318 18.22 5.61 -3.59
C PHE A 318 16.90 4.82 -3.48
N ALA A 319 16.38 4.29 -4.59
CA ALA A 319 15.14 3.52 -4.59
C ALA A 319 15.32 2.16 -3.90
N LYS A 320 16.46 1.51 -4.09
CA LYS A 320 16.74 0.17 -3.55
C LYS A 320 16.73 0.13 -2.03
N GLU A 321 17.08 1.20 -1.33
CA GLU A 321 17.02 1.24 0.13
C GLU A 321 15.62 0.93 0.69
N VAL A 322 14.54 1.27 0.00
CA VAL A 322 13.18 0.91 0.43
C VAL A 322 12.72 -0.41 -0.17
N ILE A 323 13.14 -0.76 -1.39
CA ILE A 323 12.82 -2.06 -2.01
C ILE A 323 13.40 -3.20 -1.18
N ASP A 324 14.63 -3.04 -0.67
CA ASP A 324 15.29 -4.04 0.17
C ASP A 324 14.56 -4.26 1.52
N ASP A 325 13.78 -3.28 1.97
CA ASP A 325 12.94 -3.37 3.17
C ASP A 325 11.57 -4.04 2.91
N PHE A 326 11.19 -4.30 1.65
CA PHE A 326 9.94 -4.98 1.34
C PHE A 326 9.94 -6.41 1.89
N SER A 327 8.85 -6.80 2.50
CA SER A 327 8.71 -8.08 3.20
C SER A 327 8.52 -9.30 2.28
N LEU A 328 8.21 -9.06 0.99
CA LEU A 328 7.94 -10.06 -0.02
C LEU A 328 8.98 -10.00 -1.14
N SER A 329 9.79 -11.06 -1.29
CA SER A 329 10.83 -11.15 -2.33
C SER A 329 10.27 -11.02 -3.75
N SER A 330 9.11 -11.61 -4.01
CA SER A 330 8.45 -11.47 -5.31
C SER A 330 8.03 -10.03 -5.63
N LEU A 331 7.67 -9.23 -4.61
CA LEU A 331 7.41 -7.80 -4.82
C LEU A 331 8.72 -7.02 -5.03
N GLN A 332 9.82 -7.40 -4.35
CA GLN A 332 11.14 -6.82 -4.60
C GLN A 332 11.52 -7.01 -6.08
N ASP A 333 11.41 -8.24 -6.59
CA ASP A 333 11.72 -8.58 -7.99
C ASP A 333 10.87 -7.75 -8.98
N ILE A 334 9.56 -7.68 -8.76
CA ILE A 334 8.65 -6.85 -9.58
C ILE A 334 9.08 -5.39 -9.55
N SER A 335 9.41 -4.87 -8.35
CA SER A 335 9.76 -3.47 -8.15
C SER A 335 11.10 -3.11 -8.79
N GLU A 336 12.08 -4.02 -8.80
CA GLU A 336 13.34 -3.81 -9.50
C GLU A 336 13.15 -3.73 -11.02
N ILE A 337 12.31 -4.61 -11.59
CA ILE A 337 11.96 -4.57 -13.02
C ILE A 337 11.25 -3.26 -13.38
N ASP A 338 10.29 -2.84 -12.58
CA ASP A 338 9.56 -1.59 -12.80
C ASP A 338 10.46 -0.36 -12.67
N LEU A 339 11.37 -0.36 -11.69
CA LEU A 339 12.36 0.70 -11.50
C LEU A 339 13.29 0.80 -12.72
N ASP A 340 13.80 -0.33 -13.21
CA ASP A 340 14.68 -0.37 -14.39
C ASP A 340 13.95 0.16 -15.62
N SER A 341 12.72 -0.31 -15.86
CA SER A 341 11.91 0.18 -16.97
C SER A 341 11.58 1.67 -16.85
N TRP A 342 11.39 2.18 -15.62
CA TRP A 342 11.15 3.60 -15.38
C TRP A 342 12.40 4.46 -15.63
N ILE A 343 13.57 3.97 -15.28
CA ILE A 343 14.86 4.67 -15.48
C ILE A 343 15.22 4.72 -16.98
N ASP A 344 14.92 3.68 -17.74
CA ASP A 344 15.29 3.53 -19.16
C ASP A 344 14.31 4.20 -20.14
N GLY A 345 13.05 4.42 -19.73
CA GLY A 345 12.01 5.11 -20.50
C GLY A 345 11.81 6.54 -20.11
#